data_a1dcff88daf4a703b19721828f835f78
#
_entry.id   a1dcff88daf4a703b19721828f835f78
#
_cell.length_a   1.000
_cell.length_b   1.000
_cell.length_c   1.000
_cell.angle_alpha   90.00
_cell.angle_beta   90.00
_cell.angle_gamma   90.00
#
_symmetry.space_group_name_H-M   'P 1'
#
loop_
_entity.id
_entity.type
_entity.pdbx_description
1 polymer ?
#
loop_
_entity_poly.entity_id
_entity_poly.type
_entity_poly.pdbx_seq_one_letter_code
_entity_poly.pdbx_strand_id
1 'polypeptide(L)'
;MSKSTLQDGAIYDAKTLGAGRVVVLGFQHMFAMFGSTVLVPALTGLSVSATLLFAGLGTLLFHLLSKRKVPAFLGSSFAFLAGYFALAPNGERELLPYACFGVALAGLVYLLLAGLIKLFGANRVMKFFPPIVTGPIIIAIGLCLSATAINSCSTNWIVAIVAILIIIVCNIWGKGMIKIIPILLGVVGAYVLCIILTATPASSLVDLNAALAGTEGYVPNMVHCIGGNANFQLFTQASIDNIKNAAWIGLPFQYNDTVFSIFTNGKADSGLLITAVATIVPISLATIVEHIGDISAISSTVGSNFIKDPGLHRTLMGDGLATTLASLFGAPANTTYGENTGVLTLSKVFDPMVVRLAAVFAIVFSFSPKLAACISAIPTPVVGGISLVLYGMISAVGVRNVVENKIDFGKARNVIIAAIILVLSIGIAYSAAGAIVIPINASITISLSGLAVGSLVGIILNAVLPGKDYVFEEDAKDAPAKKDGKKK
;
A
#
# COMPACT_ATOMS: atom_id res chain seq x y z
N MET A 1 -15.30 -25.95 13.09
CA MET A 1 -14.10 -26.14 12.24
C MET A 1 -13.79 -27.62 12.19
N SER A 2 -13.74 -28.22 11.01
CA SER A 2 -13.30 -29.61 10.84
C SER A 2 -11.80 -29.68 11.14
N LYS A 3 -11.34 -30.67 11.90
CA LYS A 3 -9.91 -30.89 12.24
C LYS A 3 -8.99 -31.04 11.00
N SER A 4 -9.55 -31.23 9.81
CA SER A 4 -8.80 -31.42 8.55
C SER A 4 -8.28 -30.13 7.89
N THR A 5 -8.58 -28.94 8.42
CA THR A 5 -8.19 -27.64 7.87
C THR A 5 -7.11 -26.92 8.68
N LEU A 6 -6.69 -27.49 9.83
CA LEU A 6 -5.63 -26.92 10.66
C LEU A 6 -4.26 -27.30 10.09
N GLN A 7 -3.40 -26.31 9.81
CA GLN A 7 -2.03 -26.56 9.38
C GLN A 7 -1.20 -27.12 10.52
N ASP A 8 -0.36 -28.11 10.24
CA ASP A 8 0.55 -28.70 11.22
C ASP A 8 1.50 -27.64 11.83
N GLY A 9 1.52 -27.54 13.16
CA GLY A 9 2.33 -26.60 13.90
C GLY A 9 1.78 -25.16 13.92
N ALA A 10 0.56 -24.91 13.45
CA ALA A 10 -0.10 -23.61 13.49
C ALA A 10 -0.70 -23.31 14.87
N ILE A 11 -0.54 -22.07 15.33
CA ILE A 11 -1.04 -21.59 16.62
C ILE A 11 -2.17 -20.59 16.37
N TYR A 12 -3.37 -20.96 16.81
CA TYR A 12 -4.59 -20.15 16.69
C TYR A 12 -5.00 -19.47 18.01
N ASP A 13 -4.34 -19.79 19.10
CA ASP A 13 -4.49 -19.12 20.41
C ASP A 13 -3.08 -18.71 20.91
N ALA A 14 -2.76 -17.45 20.76
CA ALA A 14 -1.46 -16.92 21.15
C ALA A 14 -1.20 -16.95 22.66
N LYS A 15 -2.25 -17.07 23.49
CA LYS A 15 -2.10 -17.16 24.95
C LYS A 15 -1.29 -18.38 25.39
N THR A 16 -1.29 -19.44 24.57
CA THR A 16 -0.50 -20.66 24.80
C THR A 16 1.01 -20.43 24.75
N LEU A 17 1.46 -19.33 24.13
CA LEU A 17 2.89 -19.00 23.95
C LEU A 17 3.50 -18.26 25.16
N GLY A 18 2.66 -17.77 26.09
CA GLY A 18 3.09 -16.90 27.17
C GLY A 18 3.29 -15.44 26.75
N ALA A 19 3.10 -14.51 27.71
CA ALA A 19 3.04 -13.07 27.44
C ALA A 19 4.29 -12.51 26.74
N GLY A 20 5.48 -12.93 27.11
CA GLY A 20 6.73 -12.44 26.50
C GLY A 20 6.83 -12.74 25.01
N ARG A 21 6.47 -13.97 24.57
CA ARG A 21 6.49 -14.32 23.14
C ARG A 21 5.41 -13.58 22.36
N VAL A 22 4.24 -13.38 22.92
CA VAL A 22 3.15 -12.61 22.31
C VAL A 22 3.57 -11.15 22.09
N VAL A 23 4.26 -10.55 23.05
CA VAL A 23 4.81 -9.18 22.93
C VAL A 23 5.83 -9.10 21.77
N VAL A 24 6.77 -10.06 21.70
CA VAL A 24 7.77 -10.11 20.62
C VAL A 24 7.07 -10.28 19.26
N LEU A 25 6.07 -11.14 19.14
CA LEU A 25 5.29 -11.30 17.90
C LEU A 25 4.54 -10.02 17.53
N GLY A 26 3.97 -9.31 18.50
CA GLY A 26 3.35 -8.00 18.26
C GLY A 26 4.34 -6.99 17.70
N PHE A 27 5.55 -6.91 18.25
CA PHE A 27 6.63 -6.08 17.71
C PHE A 27 7.05 -6.52 16.30
N GLN A 28 7.12 -7.82 16.03
CA GLN A 28 7.42 -8.32 14.67
C GLN A 28 6.41 -7.82 13.64
N HIS A 29 5.11 -7.93 13.95
CA HIS A 29 4.05 -7.43 13.08
C HIS A 29 4.09 -5.91 12.91
N MET A 30 4.39 -5.18 13.99
CA MET A 30 4.54 -3.73 13.94
C MET A 30 5.73 -3.32 13.06
N PHE A 31 6.88 -3.96 13.21
CA PHE A 31 8.05 -3.65 12.37
C PHE A 31 7.90 -4.09 10.91
N ALA A 32 7.17 -5.18 10.65
CA ALA A 32 6.90 -5.61 9.27
C ALA A 32 6.08 -4.58 8.48
N MET A 33 5.08 -3.95 9.12
CA MET A 33 4.26 -2.92 8.49
C MET A 33 4.90 -1.54 8.49
N PHE A 34 5.86 -1.30 9.39
CA PHE A 34 6.36 0.05 9.68
C PHE A 34 6.95 0.72 8.44
N GLY A 35 7.83 0.01 7.71
CA GLY A 35 8.47 0.55 6.51
C GLY A 35 7.48 0.99 5.44
N SER A 36 6.51 0.13 5.13
CA SER A 36 5.45 0.43 4.14
C SER A 36 4.55 1.57 4.62
N THR A 37 4.16 1.56 5.90
CA THR A 37 3.22 2.55 6.45
C THR A 37 3.80 3.96 6.44
N VAL A 38 5.09 4.13 6.78
CA VAL A 38 5.73 5.46 6.84
C VAL A 38 6.14 6.00 5.46
N LEU A 39 6.17 5.15 4.45
CA LEU A 39 6.59 5.53 3.10
C LEU A 39 5.58 6.46 2.42
N VAL A 40 4.28 6.21 2.58
CA VAL A 40 3.24 7.06 1.97
C VAL A 40 3.30 8.49 2.50
N PRO A 41 3.33 8.76 3.82
CA PRO A 41 3.48 10.14 4.30
C PRO A 41 4.83 10.76 3.90
N ALA A 42 5.93 9.98 3.81
CA ALA A 42 7.22 10.49 3.34
C ALA A 42 7.17 10.96 1.88
N LEU A 43 6.35 10.33 1.04
CA LEU A 43 6.17 10.69 -0.38
C LEU A 43 5.16 11.84 -0.58
N THR A 44 4.13 11.93 0.26
CA THR A 44 3.01 12.86 0.07
C THR A 44 3.09 14.13 0.92
N GLY A 45 3.95 14.15 1.93
CA GLY A 45 4.00 15.25 2.90
C GLY A 45 2.95 15.16 4.01
N LEU A 46 2.15 14.08 4.06
CA LEU A 46 1.21 13.83 5.15
C LEU A 46 1.92 13.56 6.48
N SER A 47 1.21 13.69 7.59
CA SER A 47 1.77 13.48 8.94
C SER A 47 2.09 12.01 9.21
N VAL A 48 3.37 11.71 9.49
CA VAL A 48 3.83 10.37 9.91
C VAL A 48 3.17 9.95 11.23
N SER A 49 3.06 10.85 12.19
CA SER A 49 2.41 10.57 13.48
C SER A 49 0.94 10.24 13.32
N ALA A 50 0.19 11.03 12.52
CA ALA A 50 -1.20 10.74 12.21
C ALA A 50 -1.35 9.39 11.47
N THR A 51 -0.44 9.11 10.54
CA THR A 51 -0.42 7.83 9.81
C THR A 51 -0.29 6.64 10.75
N LEU A 52 0.66 6.66 11.68
CA LEU A 52 0.84 5.58 12.66
C LEU A 52 -0.36 5.44 13.61
N LEU A 53 -0.92 6.58 14.06
CA LEU A 53 -2.12 6.58 14.90
C LEU A 53 -3.28 5.87 14.20
N PHE A 54 -3.58 6.30 12.97
CA PHE A 54 -4.76 5.79 12.26
C PHE A 54 -4.53 4.42 11.61
N ALA A 55 -3.29 4.02 11.33
CA ALA A 55 -2.98 2.62 11.03
C ALA A 55 -3.31 1.71 12.22
N GLY A 56 -2.92 2.11 13.43
CA GLY A 56 -3.25 1.39 14.65
C GLY A 56 -4.74 1.39 14.97
N LEU A 57 -5.38 2.57 15.04
CA LEU A 57 -6.83 2.69 15.30
C LEU A 57 -7.67 2.01 14.22
N GLY A 58 -7.30 2.18 12.94
CA GLY A 58 -7.95 1.54 11.80
C GLY A 58 -7.87 0.01 11.89
N THR A 59 -6.71 -0.54 12.26
CA THR A 59 -6.54 -1.99 12.50
C THR A 59 -7.43 -2.47 13.63
N LEU A 60 -7.50 -1.75 14.75
CA LEU A 60 -8.39 -2.12 15.87
C LEU A 60 -9.87 -2.06 15.48
N LEU A 61 -10.28 -1.02 14.74
CA LEU A 61 -11.63 -0.87 14.20
C LEU A 61 -11.97 -2.02 13.23
N PHE A 62 -11.07 -2.34 12.32
CA PHE A 62 -11.21 -3.48 11.41
C PHE A 62 -11.40 -4.79 12.16
N HIS A 63 -10.59 -5.05 13.20
CA HIS A 63 -10.73 -6.25 14.02
C HIS A 63 -12.07 -6.30 14.77
N LEU A 64 -12.56 -5.16 15.25
CA LEU A 64 -13.87 -5.07 15.88
C LEU A 64 -14.99 -5.46 14.92
N LEU A 65 -14.99 -4.87 13.72
CA LEU A 65 -16.01 -5.09 12.69
C LEU A 65 -15.93 -6.49 12.07
N SER A 66 -14.73 -7.02 11.90
CA SER A 66 -14.48 -8.40 11.43
C SER A 66 -14.63 -9.47 12.51
N LYS A 67 -15.29 -9.14 13.64
CA LYS A 67 -15.52 -10.04 14.79
C LYS A 67 -14.24 -10.61 15.39
N ARG A 68 -13.13 -9.89 15.29
CA ARG A 68 -11.79 -10.28 15.79
C ARG A 68 -11.28 -11.62 15.21
N LYS A 69 -11.74 -11.99 13.99
CA LYS A 69 -11.39 -13.28 13.36
C LYS A 69 -10.23 -13.16 12.36
N VAL A 70 -10.11 -12.03 11.68
CA VAL A 70 -9.17 -11.86 10.57
C VAL A 70 -7.86 -11.25 11.08
N PRO A 71 -6.71 -11.95 10.98
CA PRO A 71 -5.42 -11.44 11.45
C PRO A 71 -4.76 -10.51 10.41
N ALA A 72 -5.47 -9.50 9.93
CA ALA A 72 -4.94 -8.48 9.02
C ALA A 72 -4.52 -7.23 9.79
N PHE A 73 -3.40 -6.63 9.40
CA PHE A 73 -3.00 -5.29 9.80
C PHE A 73 -3.37 -4.30 8.68
N LEU A 74 -3.84 -3.11 9.05
CA LEU A 74 -4.13 -2.03 8.11
C LEU A 74 -3.04 -0.97 8.20
N GLY A 75 -2.48 -0.60 7.04
CA GLY A 75 -1.52 0.49 6.94
C GLY A 75 -1.83 1.38 5.75
N SER A 76 -0.95 2.31 5.43
CA SER A 76 -1.19 3.30 4.38
C SER A 76 -1.27 2.69 2.98
N SER A 77 -2.30 3.06 2.21
CA SER A 77 -2.51 2.56 0.86
C SER A 77 -1.65 3.29 -0.17
N PHE A 78 -0.91 2.53 -0.96
CA PHE A 78 -0.10 3.06 -2.06
C PHE A 78 -0.93 3.42 -3.30
N ALA A 79 -2.06 2.76 -3.51
CA ALA A 79 -2.89 2.98 -4.69
C ALA A 79 -3.45 4.41 -4.76
N PHE A 80 -3.65 5.08 -3.62
CA PHE A 80 -4.10 6.47 -3.57
C PHE A 80 -3.00 7.52 -3.82
N LEU A 81 -1.72 7.12 -3.95
CA LEU A 81 -0.62 8.07 -4.22
C LEU A 81 -0.89 8.90 -5.47
N ALA A 82 -1.40 8.28 -6.54
CA ALA A 82 -1.76 9.01 -7.76
C ALA A 82 -2.79 10.13 -7.50
N GLY A 83 -3.74 9.91 -6.59
CA GLY A 83 -4.73 10.92 -6.19
C GLY A 83 -4.12 12.06 -5.38
N TYR A 84 -3.21 11.75 -4.44
CA TYR A 84 -2.48 12.78 -3.69
C TYR A 84 -1.61 13.63 -4.62
N PHE A 85 -0.84 13.02 -5.53
CA PHE A 85 0.01 13.76 -6.46
C PHE A 85 -0.77 14.56 -7.50
N ALA A 86 -1.99 14.14 -7.85
CA ALA A 86 -2.85 14.90 -8.75
C ALA A 86 -3.36 16.21 -8.14
N LEU A 87 -3.55 16.27 -6.81
CA LEU A 87 -4.02 17.46 -6.10
C LEU A 87 -2.90 18.26 -5.45
N ALA A 88 -1.90 17.59 -4.90
CA ALA A 88 -0.77 18.19 -4.18
C ALA A 88 0.54 17.59 -4.71
N PRO A 89 0.98 17.94 -5.95
CA PRO A 89 2.11 17.29 -6.61
C PRO A 89 3.44 17.47 -5.89
N ASN A 90 3.60 18.55 -5.12
CA ASN A 90 4.81 18.81 -4.32
C ASN A 90 4.55 18.67 -2.81
N GLY A 91 3.43 18.05 -2.41
CA GLY A 91 3.04 17.92 -1.01
C GLY A 91 2.61 19.24 -0.38
N GLU A 92 1.94 20.10 -1.14
CA GLU A 92 1.44 21.40 -0.69
C GLU A 92 0.46 21.20 0.48
N ARG A 93 0.85 21.68 1.65
CA ARG A 93 0.12 21.45 2.89
C ARG A 93 -1.32 21.97 2.87
N GLU A 94 -1.58 23.01 2.07
CA GLU A 94 -2.91 23.62 1.91
C GLU A 94 -3.84 22.75 1.06
N LEU A 95 -3.31 21.93 0.14
CA LEU A 95 -4.05 21.09 -0.77
C LEU A 95 -4.29 19.67 -0.21
N LEU A 96 -3.41 19.21 0.69
CA LEU A 96 -3.52 17.87 1.28
C LEU A 96 -4.86 17.61 1.99
N PRO A 97 -5.48 18.54 2.75
CA PRO A 97 -6.79 18.33 3.34
C PRO A 97 -7.89 18.06 2.30
N TYR A 98 -7.83 18.70 1.11
CA TYR A 98 -8.76 18.42 0.01
C TYR A 98 -8.56 17.02 -0.57
N ALA A 99 -7.30 16.58 -0.74
CA ALA A 99 -7.02 15.22 -1.15
C ALA A 99 -7.55 14.21 -0.11
N CYS A 100 -7.31 14.47 1.18
CA CYS A 100 -7.84 13.67 2.27
C CYS A 100 -9.39 13.64 2.28
N PHE A 101 -10.07 14.73 1.93
CA PHE A 101 -11.52 14.74 1.76
C PHE A 101 -11.98 13.78 0.66
N GLY A 102 -11.32 13.80 -0.51
CA GLY A 102 -11.57 12.86 -1.60
C GLY A 102 -11.38 11.40 -1.16
N VAL A 103 -10.30 11.11 -0.41
CA VAL A 103 -10.02 9.77 0.14
C VAL A 103 -11.05 9.35 1.19
N ALA A 104 -11.50 10.27 2.05
CA ALA A 104 -12.55 9.98 3.03
C ALA A 104 -13.85 9.53 2.34
N LEU A 105 -14.23 10.20 1.24
CA LEU A 105 -15.37 9.78 0.43
C LEU A 105 -15.12 8.48 -0.33
N ALA A 106 -13.90 8.22 -0.79
CA ALA A 106 -13.53 6.93 -1.38
C ALA A 106 -13.74 5.78 -0.38
N GLY A 107 -13.44 5.98 0.91
CA GLY A 107 -13.73 5.02 1.97
C GLY A 107 -15.22 4.70 2.11
N LEU A 108 -16.12 5.66 1.83
CA LEU A 108 -17.57 5.41 1.84
C LEU A 108 -18.03 4.49 0.69
N VAL A 109 -17.31 4.44 -0.43
CA VAL A 109 -17.61 3.50 -1.53
C VAL A 109 -17.49 2.05 -1.06
N TYR A 110 -16.53 1.76 -0.16
CA TYR A 110 -16.41 0.43 0.46
C TYR A 110 -17.66 0.07 1.25
N LEU A 111 -18.26 1.04 1.94
CA LEU A 111 -19.49 0.82 2.71
C LEU A 111 -20.68 0.52 1.78
N LEU A 112 -20.77 1.23 0.64
CA LEU A 112 -21.77 0.93 -0.39
C LEU A 112 -21.62 -0.50 -0.89
N LEU A 113 -20.40 -0.92 -1.24
CA LEU A 113 -20.15 -2.28 -1.71
C LEU A 113 -20.39 -3.32 -0.60
N ALA A 114 -19.99 -3.04 0.62
CA ALA A 114 -20.29 -3.89 1.78
C ALA A 114 -21.81 -4.06 1.98
N GLY A 115 -22.59 -2.99 1.81
CA GLY A 115 -24.05 -3.01 1.80
C GLY A 115 -24.61 -3.90 0.69
N LEU A 116 -24.12 -3.75 -0.55
CA LEU A 116 -24.51 -4.59 -1.68
C LEU A 116 -24.20 -6.07 -1.44
N ILE A 117 -23.01 -6.38 -0.89
CA ILE A 117 -22.63 -7.76 -0.54
C ILE A 117 -23.56 -8.32 0.55
N LYS A 118 -23.93 -7.50 1.54
CA LYS A 118 -24.86 -7.93 2.59
C LYS A 118 -26.27 -8.21 2.07
N LEU A 119 -26.74 -7.40 1.10
CA LEU A 119 -28.09 -7.52 0.53
C LEU A 119 -28.19 -8.64 -0.52
N PHE A 120 -27.22 -8.72 -1.42
CA PHE A 120 -27.28 -9.62 -2.59
C PHE A 120 -26.46 -10.91 -2.43
N GLY A 121 -25.65 -10.99 -1.37
CA GLY A 121 -24.72 -12.09 -1.11
C GLY A 121 -23.35 -11.91 -1.77
N ALA A 122 -22.31 -12.43 -1.12
CA ALA A 122 -20.92 -12.30 -1.58
C ALA A 122 -20.73 -12.90 -2.98
N ASN A 123 -21.30 -14.08 -3.27
CA ASN A 123 -21.12 -14.78 -4.54
C ASN A 123 -21.60 -13.97 -5.75
N ARG A 124 -22.72 -13.24 -5.64
CA ARG A 124 -23.25 -12.44 -6.75
C ARG A 124 -22.34 -11.25 -7.04
N VAL A 125 -21.89 -10.56 -6.02
CA VAL A 125 -21.03 -9.36 -6.14
C VAL A 125 -19.63 -9.77 -6.59
N MET A 126 -19.08 -10.87 -6.06
CA MET A 126 -17.75 -11.36 -6.42
C MET A 126 -17.63 -11.79 -7.90
N LYS A 127 -18.74 -12.07 -8.59
CA LYS A 127 -18.73 -12.32 -10.06
C LYS A 127 -18.22 -11.14 -10.88
N PHE A 128 -18.22 -9.93 -10.32
CA PHE A 128 -17.61 -8.74 -10.93
C PHE A 128 -16.10 -8.65 -10.67
N PHE A 129 -15.60 -9.33 -9.63
CA PHE A 129 -14.23 -9.28 -9.16
C PHE A 129 -13.52 -10.65 -9.18
N PRO A 130 -13.58 -11.41 -10.29
CA PRO A 130 -12.86 -12.68 -10.40
C PRO A 130 -11.33 -12.43 -10.47
N PRO A 131 -10.50 -13.44 -10.23
CA PRO A 131 -9.03 -13.30 -10.25
C PRO A 131 -8.46 -12.78 -11.58
N ILE A 132 -9.15 -12.97 -12.71
CA ILE A 132 -8.77 -12.37 -14.00
C ILE A 132 -8.90 -10.84 -14.01
N VAL A 133 -9.69 -10.26 -13.13
CA VAL A 133 -9.81 -8.81 -12.93
C VAL A 133 -8.87 -8.36 -11.80
N THR A 134 -8.94 -9.06 -10.66
CA THR A 134 -8.20 -8.64 -9.46
C THR A 134 -6.69 -8.77 -9.64
N GLY A 135 -6.21 -9.86 -10.24
CA GLY A 135 -4.78 -10.08 -10.48
C GLY A 135 -4.12 -8.96 -11.29
N PRO A 136 -4.58 -8.68 -12.52
CA PRO A 136 -4.03 -7.60 -13.34
C PRO A 136 -4.12 -6.21 -12.70
N ILE A 137 -5.18 -5.90 -11.94
CA ILE A 137 -5.30 -4.62 -11.22
C ILE A 137 -4.21 -4.52 -10.15
N ILE A 138 -3.98 -5.56 -9.35
CA ILE A 138 -2.93 -5.57 -8.31
C ILE A 138 -1.54 -5.46 -8.96
N ILE A 139 -1.31 -6.15 -10.09
CA ILE A 139 -0.06 -5.98 -10.87
C ILE A 139 0.12 -4.52 -11.27
N ALA A 140 -0.94 -3.89 -11.79
CA ALA A 140 -0.90 -2.51 -12.25
C ALA A 140 -0.64 -1.51 -11.11
N ILE A 141 -1.13 -1.75 -9.88
CA ILE A 141 -0.87 -0.88 -8.71
C ILE A 141 0.65 -0.71 -8.52
N GLY A 142 1.40 -1.79 -8.43
CA GLY A 142 2.84 -1.72 -8.23
C GLY A 142 3.59 -1.11 -9.43
N LEU A 143 3.20 -1.48 -10.65
CA LEU A 143 3.88 -1.00 -11.85
C LEU A 143 3.61 0.49 -12.14
N CYS A 144 2.42 1.00 -11.89
CA CYS A 144 2.11 2.42 -12.07
C CYS A 144 2.95 3.34 -11.15
N LEU A 145 3.38 2.83 -10.01
CA LEU A 145 4.19 3.58 -9.05
C LEU A 145 5.70 3.48 -9.30
N SER A 146 6.13 2.62 -10.23
CA SER A 146 7.56 2.35 -10.45
C SER A 146 8.35 3.58 -10.89
N ALA A 147 7.78 4.49 -11.69
CA ALA A 147 8.46 5.74 -12.08
C ALA A 147 8.78 6.63 -10.88
N THR A 148 7.86 6.76 -9.94
CA THR A 148 8.10 7.55 -8.71
C THR A 148 9.29 6.98 -7.93
N ALA A 149 9.37 5.65 -7.81
CA ALA A 149 10.50 5.00 -7.17
C ALA A 149 11.82 5.20 -7.95
N ILE A 150 11.80 5.05 -9.27
CA ILE A 150 12.98 5.29 -10.14
C ILE A 150 13.45 6.74 -10.01
N ASN A 151 12.53 7.71 -10.08
CA ASN A 151 12.87 9.13 -9.92
C ASN A 151 13.49 9.42 -8.54
N SER A 152 12.99 8.79 -7.49
CA SER A 152 13.58 8.89 -6.15
C SER A 152 14.95 8.23 -6.07
N CYS A 153 15.17 7.08 -6.71
CA CYS A 153 16.48 6.42 -6.80
C CYS A 153 17.50 7.26 -7.58
N SER A 154 17.06 7.96 -8.62
CA SER A 154 17.94 8.76 -9.49
C SER A 154 18.60 9.93 -8.76
N THR A 155 18.11 10.31 -7.60
CA THR A 155 18.77 11.32 -6.75
C THR A 155 20.08 10.83 -6.14
N ASN A 156 20.22 9.51 -5.89
CA ASN A 156 21.50 8.85 -5.55
C ASN A 156 21.37 7.32 -5.67
N TRP A 157 21.78 6.77 -6.81
CA TRP A 157 21.69 5.32 -7.08
C TRP A 157 22.50 4.45 -6.14
N ILE A 158 23.65 4.92 -5.62
CA ILE A 158 24.46 4.12 -4.69
C ILE A 158 23.66 3.82 -3.43
N VAL A 159 23.07 4.84 -2.83
CA VAL A 159 22.26 4.71 -1.61
C VAL A 159 21.03 3.84 -1.90
N ALA A 160 20.35 4.05 -3.03
CA ALA A 160 19.19 3.25 -3.42
C ALA A 160 19.54 1.77 -3.61
N ILE A 161 20.65 1.46 -4.31
CA ILE A 161 21.13 0.10 -4.52
C ILE A 161 21.50 -0.57 -3.19
N VAL A 162 22.18 0.15 -2.29
CA VAL A 162 22.52 -0.41 -0.97
C VAL A 162 21.25 -0.74 -0.18
N ALA A 163 20.23 0.14 -0.20
CA ALA A 163 18.95 -0.16 0.44
C ALA A 163 18.31 -1.43 -0.13
N ILE A 164 18.26 -1.56 -1.46
CA ILE A 164 17.74 -2.74 -2.16
C ILE A 164 18.53 -4.00 -1.79
N LEU A 165 19.86 -3.94 -1.82
CA LEU A 165 20.72 -5.08 -1.49
C LEU A 165 20.52 -5.56 -0.05
N ILE A 166 20.42 -4.64 0.91
CA ILE A 166 20.13 -4.99 2.31
C ILE A 166 18.80 -5.74 2.40
N ILE A 167 17.74 -5.24 1.74
CA ILE A 167 16.43 -5.90 1.75
C ILE A 167 16.51 -7.29 1.14
N ILE A 168 17.19 -7.45 -0.01
CA ILE A 168 17.34 -8.74 -0.69
C ILE A 168 18.11 -9.72 0.20
N VAL A 169 19.26 -9.31 0.75
CA VAL A 169 20.10 -10.17 1.61
C VAL A 169 19.30 -10.59 2.86
N CYS A 170 18.64 -9.66 3.51
CA CYS A 170 17.82 -9.95 4.70
C CYS A 170 16.65 -10.89 4.38
N ASN A 171 16.02 -10.73 3.24
CA ASN A 171 14.85 -11.53 2.85
C ASN A 171 15.26 -12.96 2.44
N ILE A 172 16.34 -13.12 1.66
CA ILE A 172 16.74 -14.42 1.07
C ILE A 172 17.58 -15.23 2.06
N TRP A 173 18.63 -14.61 2.64
CA TRP A 173 19.57 -15.30 3.53
C TRP A 173 19.33 -15.07 5.01
N GLY A 174 18.47 -14.08 5.36
CA GLY A 174 18.11 -13.78 6.74
C GLY A 174 17.43 -14.96 7.41
N LYS A 175 17.63 -15.07 8.74
CA LYS A 175 16.96 -16.05 9.62
C LYS A 175 16.24 -15.33 10.77
N GLY A 176 15.16 -15.92 11.25
CA GLY A 176 14.40 -15.37 12.38
C GLY A 176 13.89 -13.94 12.10
N MET A 177 14.19 -13.01 13.00
CA MET A 177 13.74 -11.60 12.90
C MET A 177 14.25 -10.88 11.65
N ILE A 178 15.49 -11.14 11.23
CA ILE A 178 16.10 -10.49 10.06
C ILE A 178 15.25 -10.73 8.79
N LYS A 179 14.73 -11.94 8.63
CA LYS A 179 13.88 -12.30 7.50
C LYS A 179 12.49 -11.65 7.58
N ILE A 180 12.04 -11.31 8.78
CA ILE A 180 10.69 -10.74 9.00
C ILE A 180 10.66 -9.23 8.76
N ILE A 181 11.78 -8.52 9.02
CA ILE A 181 11.85 -7.06 8.96
C ILE A 181 12.85 -6.54 7.90
N PRO A 182 12.91 -7.10 6.69
CA PRO A 182 13.93 -6.74 5.71
C PRO A 182 13.84 -5.28 5.28
N ILE A 183 12.61 -4.75 5.14
CA ILE A 183 12.36 -3.37 4.74
C ILE A 183 12.89 -2.40 5.79
N LEU A 184 12.58 -2.62 7.06
CA LEU A 184 13.10 -1.80 8.16
C LEU A 184 14.63 -1.81 8.22
N LEU A 185 15.24 -2.98 8.01
CA LEU A 185 16.71 -3.10 7.98
C LEU A 185 17.31 -2.38 6.77
N GLY A 186 16.62 -2.40 5.62
CA GLY A 186 16.97 -1.60 4.45
C GLY A 186 16.92 -0.11 4.72
N VAL A 187 15.85 0.38 5.37
CA VAL A 187 15.73 1.79 5.80
C VAL A 187 16.89 2.17 6.73
N VAL A 188 17.05 1.44 7.83
CA VAL A 188 18.05 1.77 8.86
C VAL A 188 19.46 1.68 8.30
N GLY A 189 19.79 0.62 7.57
CA GLY A 189 21.13 0.43 7.00
C GLY A 189 21.49 1.51 5.97
N ALA A 190 20.57 1.84 5.07
CA ALA A 190 20.79 2.92 4.10
C ALA A 190 20.78 4.30 4.76
N TYR A 191 19.97 4.52 5.82
CA TYR A 191 19.98 5.75 6.60
C TYR A 191 21.36 5.96 7.29
N VAL A 192 21.92 4.90 7.89
CA VAL A 192 23.26 4.93 8.47
C VAL A 192 24.32 5.24 7.41
N LEU A 193 24.22 4.62 6.23
CA LEU A 193 25.10 4.96 5.10
C LEU A 193 25.01 6.45 4.74
N CYS A 194 23.79 7.01 4.69
CA CYS A 194 23.60 8.44 4.42
C CYS A 194 24.27 9.33 5.48
N ILE A 195 24.22 8.96 6.77
CA ILE A 195 24.93 9.67 7.84
C ILE A 195 26.44 9.65 7.59
N ILE A 196 27.00 8.48 7.27
CA ILE A 196 28.43 8.31 7.00
C ILE A 196 28.85 9.15 5.80
N LEU A 197 28.10 9.10 4.69
CA LEU A 197 28.39 9.86 3.48
C LEU A 197 28.32 11.38 3.75
N THR A 198 27.33 11.84 4.50
CA THR A 198 27.17 13.26 4.85
C THR A 198 28.30 13.75 5.77
N ALA A 199 28.80 12.90 6.65
CA ALA A 199 29.92 13.21 7.56
C ALA A 199 31.30 13.13 6.88
N THR A 200 31.40 12.51 5.70
CA THR A 200 32.67 12.36 4.97
C THR A 200 33.09 13.71 4.36
N PRO A 201 34.32 14.19 4.59
CA PRO A 201 34.78 15.44 4.01
C PRO A 201 34.74 15.42 2.48
N ALA A 202 34.32 16.52 1.92
CA ALA A 202 34.18 16.68 0.47
C ALA A 202 35.46 16.39 -0.32
N SER A 203 36.62 16.72 0.25
CA SER A 203 37.94 16.50 -0.35
C SER A 203 38.33 15.04 -0.53
N SER A 204 37.61 14.10 0.10
CA SER A 204 37.86 12.67 -0.03
C SER A 204 37.00 11.96 -1.09
N LEU A 205 36.03 12.68 -1.70
CA LEU A 205 35.15 12.15 -2.74
C LEU A 205 35.65 12.58 -4.11
N VAL A 206 35.82 11.61 -5.01
CA VAL A 206 36.24 11.88 -6.39
C VAL A 206 35.05 12.50 -7.15
N ASP A 207 35.24 13.64 -7.75
CA ASP A 207 34.26 14.24 -8.66
C ASP A 207 34.30 13.54 -10.03
N LEU A 208 33.53 12.45 -10.14
CA LEU A 208 33.40 11.69 -11.38
C LEU A 208 32.64 12.45 -12.48
N ASN A 209 31.77 13.39 -12.11
CA ASN A 209 31.09 14.24 -13.08
C ASN A 209 32.10 15.14 -13.82
N ALA A 210 33.03 15.78 -13.09
CA ALA A 210 34.06 16.58 -13.69
C ALA A 210 35.03 15.74 -14.53
N ALA A 211 35.37 14.54 -14.08
CA ALA A 211 36.26 13.63 -14.79
C ALA A 211 35.67 13.06 -16.07
N LEU A 212 34.34 12.89 -16.13
CA LEU A 212 33.64 12.32 -17.30
C LEU A 212 32.97 13.36 -18.18
N ALA A 213 32.93 14.64 -17.75
CA ALA A 213 32.39 15.73 -18.53
C ALA A 213 33.15 15.85 -19.87
N GLY A 214 32.45 15.68 -20.99
CA GLY A 214 33.01 15.70 -22.34
C GLY A 214 33.35 14.33 -22.94
N THR A 215 33.12 13.22 -22.23
CA THR A 215 33.23 11.88 -22.84
C THR A 215 31.98 11.54 -23.65
N GLU A 216 32.19 10.94 -24.83
CA GLU A 216 31.10 10.53 -25.72
C GLU A 216 30.19 9.52 -25.04
N GLY A 217 28.85 9.74 -25.04
CA GLY A 217 27.88 8.89 -24.36
C GLY A 217 27.67 9.22 -22.87
N TYR A 218 28.32 10.24 -22.33
CA TYR A 218 28.11 10.67 -20.96
C TYR A 218 26.67 11.20 -20.74
N VAL A 219 25.97 10.56 -19.80
CA VAL A 219 24.64 11.00 -19.35
C VAL A 219 24.77 11.63 -17.95
N PRO A 220 24.65 12.96 -17.80
CA PRO A 220 24.91 13.65 -16.53
C PRO A 220 24.17 13.05 -15.33
N ASN A 221 22.93 12.61 -15.51
CA ASN A 221 22.10 12.09 -14.44
C ASN A 221 22.53 10.71 -13.90
N MET A 222 23.32 9.96 -14.66
CA MET A 222 23.75 8.61 -14.25
C MET A 222 24.96 8.64 -13.32
N VAL A 223 25.82 9.65 -13.45
CA VAL A 223 27.06 9.82 -12.68
C VAL A 223 26.90 10.86 -11.56
N HIS A 224 25.87 11.66 -11.61
CA HIS A 224 25.56 12.70 -10.60
C HIS A 224 25.47 12.12 -9.18
N CYS A 225 25.29 10.82 -9.07
CA CYS A 225 25.17 10.09 -7.80
C CYS A 225 26.52 9.74 -7.16
N ILE A 226 27.66 9.86 -7.87
CA ILE A 226 28.95 9.36 -7.42
C ILE A 226 29.93 10.49 -7.14
N GLY A 227 29.75 11.67 -7.76
CA GLY A 227 30.72 12.71 -7.72
C GLY A 227 30.18 14.10 -7.47
N GLY A 228 30.60 14.72 -6.43
CA GLY A 228 30.30 16.11 -6.08
C GLY A 228 29.59 16.28 -4.75
N ASN A 229 30.02 17.27 -3.98
CA ASN A 229 29.60 17.53 -2.61
C ASN A 229 28.12 17.75 -2.43
N ALA A 230 27.44 18.35 -3.40
CA ALA A 230 26.02 18.65 -3.33
C ALA A 230 25.18 17.37 -3.25
N ASN A 231 25.64 16.27 -3.84
CA ASN A 231 24.86 15.01 -3.93
C ASN A 231 25.03 14.11 -2.73
N PHE A 232 25.98 14.34 -1.86
CA PHE A 232 26.20 13.61 -0.63
C PHE A 232 25.73 14.37 0.62
N GLN A 233 25.25 15.60 0.48
CA GLN A 233 24.47 16.26 1.54
C GLN A 233 23.04 15.72 1.58
N LEU A 234 22.93 14.49 2.02
CA LEU A 234 21.67 13.75 2.08
C LEU A 234 20.76 14.21 3.22
N PHE A 235 21.31 14.90 4.20
CA PHE A 235 20.58 15.55 5.27
C PHE A 235 20.74 17.07 5.19
N THR A 236 19.61 17.76 5.08
CA THR A 236 19.60 19.23 5.15
C THR A 236 19.76 19.70 6.61
N GLN A 237 20.33 20.89 6.81
CA GLN A 237 20.40 21.47 8.16
C GLN A 237 19.00 21.60 8.79
N ALA A 238 17.99 21.97 7.99
CA ALA A 238 16.60 22.05 8.43
C ALA A 238 16.08 20.71 8.96
N SER A 239 16.40 19.59 8.30
CA SER A 239 16.01 18.25 8.76
C SER A 239 16.68 17.90 10.08
N ILE A 240 17.98 18.23 10.23
CA ILE A 240 18.74 17.99 11.45
C ILE A 240 18.16 18.81 12.60
N ASP A 241 17.86 20.09 12.37
CA ASP A 241 17.30 20.98 13.38
C ASP A 241 15.87 20.56 13.76
N ASN A 242 15.08 20.10 12.81
CA ASN A 242 13.75 19.54 13.07
C ASN A 242 13.87 18.30 14.00
N ILE A 243 14.80 17.38 13.72
CA ILE A 243 15.03 16.22 14.59
C ILE A 243 15.47 16.68 15.99
N LYS A 244 16.40 17.65 16.10
CA LYS A 244 16.90 18.12 17.39
C LYS A 244 15.81 18.75 18.24
N ASN A 245 14.96 19.59 17.62
CA ASN A 245 13.96 20.39 18.30
C ASN A 245 12.63 19.65 18.53
N ALA A 246 12.40 18.53 17.83
CA ALA A 246 11.18 17.75 18.00
C ALA A 246 11.05 17.22 19.44
N ALA A 247 9.84 17.33 20.01
CA ALA A 247 9.53 16.81 21.33
C ALA A 247 9.53 15.27 21.34
N TRP A 248 9.82 14.67 22.49
CA TRP A 248 9.73 13.21 22.65
C TRP A 248 8.29 12.72 22.71
N ILE A 249 7.39 13.52 23.30
CA ILE A 249 5.97 13.20 23.42
C ILE A 249 5.16 14.40 22.93
N GLY A 250 4.16 14.16 22.09
CA GLY A 250 3.27 15.19 21.54
C GLY A 250 2.00 14.59 20.93
N LEU A 251 1.08 15.46 20.52
CA LEU A 251 -0.12 15.02 19.84
C LEU A 251 0.18 14.52 18.42
N PRO A 252 -0.42 13.41 17.98
CA PRO A 252 -0.06 12.77 16.72
C PRO A 252 -0.66 13.44 15.48
N PHE A 253 -1.58 14.39 15.61
CA PHE A 253 -2.15 15.14 14.50
C PHE A 253 -2.36 16.62 14.87
N GLN A 254 -2.39 17.48 13.85
CA GLN A 254 -2.66 18.90 13.98
C GLN A 254 -4.00 19.22 13.31
N TYR A 255 -4.77 20.14 13.90
CA TYR A 255 -6.07 20.52 13.36
C TYR A 255 -5.99 21.02 11.91
N ASN A 256 -4.98 21.81 11.58
CA ASN A 256 -4.78 22.38 10.25
C ASN A 256 -4.53 21.34 9.15
N ASP A 257 -4.08 20.13 9.50
CA ASP A 257 -3.86 19.04 8.57
C ASP A 257 -5.13 18.20 8.34
N THR A 258 -6.18 18.43 9.13
CA THR A 258 -7.44 17.68 9.05
C THR A 258 -8.37 18.25 7.97
N VAL A 259 -9.27 17.42 7.47
CA VAL A 259 -10.34 17.83 6.54
C VAL A 259 -11.24 18.91 7.17
N PHE A 260 -11.40 18.93 8.49
CA PHE A 260 -12.24 19.91 9.19
C PHE A 260 -11.71 21.33 9.05
N SER A 261 -10.41 21.52 8.86
CA SER A 261 -9.78 22.83 8.67
C SER A 261 -10.27 23.57 7.43
N ILE A 262 -10.65 22.83 6.37
CA ILE A 262 -11.20 23.40 5.13
C ILE A 262 -12.45 24.21 5.41
N PHE A 263 -13.32 23.71 6.28
CA PHE A 263 -14.65 24.28 6.53
C PHE A 263 -14.66 25.39 7.59
N THR A 264 -13.67 25.37 8.52
CA THR A 264 -13.63 26.33 9.64
C THR A 264 -13.18 27.73 9.24
N ASN A 265 -12.35 27.82 8.20
CA ASN A 265 -11.78 29.09 7.74
C ASN A 265 -12.71 29.87 6.79
N GLY A 266 -13.93 29.38 6.51
CA GLY A 266 -14.92 30.01 5.62
C GLY A 266 -14.48 30.13 4.16
N LYS A 267 -13.39 29.46 3.77
CA LYS A 267 -12.76 29.53 2.44
C LYS A 267 -12.75 28.17 1.73
N ALA A 268 -13.72 27.30 2.00
CA ALA A 268 -13.82 26.04 1.27
C ALA A 268 -13.96 26.31 -0.24
N ASP A 269 -12.95 25.90 -1.02
CA ASP A 269 -13.02 25.98 -2.47
C ASP A 269 -13.84 24.78 -2.99
N SER A 270 -15.05 25.09 -3.47
CA SER A 270 -15.96 24.08 -4.01
C SER A 270 -15.40 23.42 -5.28
N GLY A 271 -14.59 24.12 -6.07
CA GLY A 271 -13.92 23.57 -7.24
C GLY A 271 -12.90 22.51 -6.87
N LEU A 272 -12.05 22.81 -5.85
CA LEU A 272 -11.09 21.84 -5.32
C LEU A 272 -11.77 20.63 -4.66
N LEU A 273 -12.87 20.83 -3.94
CA LEU A 273 -13.64 19.72 -3.35
C LEU A 273 -14.18 18.77 -4.42
N ILE A 274 -14.81 19.31 -5.47
CA ILE A 274 -15.34 18.51 -6.58
C ILE A 274 -14.20 17.82 -7.33
N THR A 275 -13.11 18.53 -7.62
CA THR A 275 -11.93 17.98 -8.26
C THR A 275 -11.34 16.81 -7.45
N ALA A 276 -11.20 16.98 -6.13
CA ALA A 276 -10.70 15.95 -5.23
C ALA A 276 -11.59 14.68 -5.26
N VAL A 277 -12.90 14.86 -5.17
CA VAL A 277 -13.85 13.75 -5.20
C VAL A 277 -13.80 13.02 -6.54
N ALA A 278 -13.89 13.76 -7.64
CA ALA A 278 -13.94 13.20 -8.99
C ALA A 278 -12.63 12.50 -9.39
N THR A 279 -11.49 12.98 -8.88
CA THR A 279 -10.17 12.39 -9.15
C THR A 279 -9.91 11.17 -8.28
N ILE A 280 -10.24 11.21 -6.99
CA ILE A 280 -9.79 10.21 -6.00
C ILE A 280 -10.80 9.08 -5.82
N VAL A 281 -12.10 9.39 -5.78
CA VAL A 281 -13.11 8.35 -5.52
C VAL A 281 -13.04 7.17 -6.50
N PRO A 282 -12.80 7.35 -7.81
CA PRO A 282 -12.67 6.23 -8.74
C PRO A 282 -11.51 5.27 -8.42
N ILE A 283 -10.45 5.73 -7.74
CA ILE A 283 -9.32 4.91 -7.32
C ILE A 283 -9.76 3.83 -6.32
N SER A 284 -10.84 4.08 -5.57
CA SER A 284 -11.38 3.10 -4.62
C SER A 284 -11.74 1.75 -5.25
N LEU A 285 -12.03 1.71 -6.55
CA LEU A 285 -12.28 0.44 -7.24
C LEU A 285 -11.04 -0.45 -7.26
N ALA A 286 -9.85 0.12 -7.47
CA ALA A 286 -8.61 -0.63 -7.44
C ALA A 286 -8.28 -1.14 -6.02
N THR A 287 -8.47 -0.29 -5.01
CA THR A 287 -8.16 -0.65 -3.62
C THR A 287 -9.17 -1.62 -3.01
N ILE A 288 -10.42 -1.57 -3.41
CA ILE A 288 -11.44 -2.60 -3.10
C ILE A 288 -11.00 -3.96 -3.66
N VAL A 289 -10.51 -3.97 -4.89
CA VAL A 289 -9.99 -5.18 -5.54
C VAL A 289 -8.77 -5.73 -4.80
N GLU A 290 -7.84 -4.86 -4.38
CA GLU A 290 -6.68 -5.18 -3.55
C GLU A 290 -7.13 -5.83 -2.23
N HIS A 291 -8.06 -5.21 -1.52
CA HIS A 291 -8.62 -5.75 -0.27
C HIS A 291 -9.21 -7.16 -0.44
N ILE A 292 -9.99 -7.39 -1.50
CA ILE A 292 -10.56 -8.71 -1.81
C ILE A 292 -9.43 -9.74 -2.03
N GLY A 293 -8.39 -9.36 -2.75
CA GLY A 293 -7.22 -10.20 -2.99
C GLY A 293 -6.49 -10.55 -1.69
N ASP A 294 -6.27 -9.58 -0.84
CA ASP A 294 -5.59 -9.76 0.46
C ASP A 294 -6.39 -10.66 1.41
N ILE A 295 -7.71 -10.44 1.52
CA ILE A 295 -8.56 -11.31 2.35
C ILE A 295 -8.56 -12.75 1.83
N SER A 296 -8.48 -12.93 0.51
CA SER A 296 -8.35 -14.27 -0.09
C SER A 296 -6.99 -14.91 0.26
N ALA A 297 -5.91 -14.15 0.14
CA ALA A 297 -4.56 -14.60 0.48
C ALA A 297 -4.41 -14.94 1.98
N ILE A 298 -4.93 -14.09 2.86
CA ILE A 298 -4.96 -14.35 4.31
C ILE A 298 -5.81 -15.60 4.62
N SER A 299 -6.95 -15.76 3.93
CA SER A 299 -7.82 -16.95 4.09
C SER A 299 -7.06 -18.22 3.75
N SER A 300 -6.33 -18.24 2.64
CA SER A 300 -5.48 -19.35 2.21
C SER A 300 -4.36 -19.63 3.21
N THR A 301 -3.66 -18.58 3.66
CA THR A 301 -2.55 -18.67 4.61
C THR A 301 -2.98 -19.22 5.97
N VAL A 302 -4.14 -18.80 6.47
CA VAL A 302 -4.66 -19.21 7.79
C VAL A 302 -5.41 -20.54 7.72
N GLY A 303 -5.83 -20.97 6.54
CA GLY A 303 -6.70 -22.13 6.34
C GLY A 303 -8.15 -21.90 6.80
N SER A 304 -8.63 -20.65 6.74
CA SER A 304 -9.97 -20.23 7.14
C SER A 304 -10.61 -19.33 6.11
N ASN A 305 -11.85 -19.58 5.72
CA ASN A 305 -12.53 -18.77 4.70
C ASN A 305 -13.13 -17.50 5.32
N PHE A 306 -12.38 -16.39 5.28
CA PHE A 306 -12.81 -15.10 5.82
C PHE A 306 -13.79 -14.36 4.92
N ILE A 307 -13.92 -14.74 3.66
CA ILE A 307 -14.97 -14.24 2.76
C ILE A 307 -16.34 -14.68 3.25
N LYS A 308 -16.43 -15.90 3.82
CA LYS A 308 -17.66 -16.47 4.37
C LYS A 308 -17.89 -16.05 5.82
N ASP A 309 -16.89 -16.18 6.68
CA ASP A 309 -16.97 -15.89 8.11
C ASP A 309 -15.68 -15.17 8.59
N PRO A 310 -15.76 -13.91 8.96
CA PRO A 310 -16.92 -13.09 9.35
C PRO A 310 -17.76 -12.53 8.21
N GLY A 311 -17.35 -12.73 6.98
CA GLY A 311 -17.99 -12.24 5.77
C GLY A 311 -17.29 -11.02 5.16
N LEU A 312 -17.13 -11.03 3.84
CA LEU A 312 -16.44 -9.98 3.08
C LEU A 312 -17.06 -8.58 3.31
N HIS A 313 -18.38 -8.50 3.51
CA HIS A 313 -19.04 -7.22 3.83
C HIS A 313 -18.52 -6.58 5.14
N ARG A 314 -18.07 -7.38 6.10
CA ARG A 314 -17.52 -6.88 7.37
C ARG A 314 -16.09 -6.41 7.24
N THR A 315 -15.29 -7.12 6.45
CA THR A 315 -13.89 -6.73 6.21
C THR A 315 -13.82 -5.46 5.37
N LEU A 316 -14.64 -5.35 4.31
CA LEU A 316 -14.78 -4.13 3.51
C LEU A 316 -15.29 -2.95 4.34
N MET A 317 -16.30 -3.18 5.21
CA MET A 317 -16.77 -2.12 6.10
C MET A 317 -15.67 -1.66 7.07
N GLY A 318 -14.86 -2.59 7.57
CA GLY A 318 -13.73 -2.27 8.45
C GLY A 318 -12.66 -1.43 7.76
N ASP A 319 -12.29 -1.81 6.55
CA ASP A 319 -11.29 -1.12 5.74
C ASP A 319 -11.76 0.27 5.30
N GLY A 320 -13.00 0.35 4.77
CA GLY A 320 -13.60 1.61 4.34
C GLY A 320 -13.77 2.62 5.48
N LEU A 321 -14.25 2.20 6.67
CA LEU A 321 -14.37 3.07 7.83
C LEU A 321 -13.00 3.48 8.37
N ALA A 322 -12.00 2.58 8.37
CA ALA A 322 -10.63 2.91 8.75
C ALA A 322 -10.03 3.96 7.81
N THR A 323 -10.23 3.81 6.50
CA THR A 323 -9.81 4.78 5.47
C THR A 323 -10.50 6.13 5.66
N THR A 324 -11.82 6.15 5.82
CA THR A 324 -12.58 7.39 6.04
C THR A 324 -12.11 8.10 7.29
N LEU A 325 -11.98 7.38 8.40
CA LEU A 325 -11.55 7.95 9.68
C LEU A 325 -10.14 8.51 9.60
N ALA A 326 -9.19 7.75 9.05
CA ALA A 326 -7.81 8.19 8.88
C ALA A 326 -7.73 9.50 8.08
N SER A 327 -8.40 9.54 6.93
CA SER A 327 -8.34 10.68 6.02
C SER A 327 -9.02 11.92 6.60
N LEU A 328 -10.11 11.80 7.35
CA LEU A 328 -10.73 12.93 8.03
C LEU A 328 -9.76 13.66 8.97
N PHE A 329 -8.82 12.95 9.56
CA PHE A 329 -7.80 13.48 10.46
C PHE A 329 -6.44 13.74 9.81
N GLY A 330 -6.34 13.79 8.48
CA GLY A 330 -5.12 14.14 7.76
C GLY A 330 -4.10 13.02 7.67
N ALA A 331 -4.53 11.77 7.85
CA ALA A 331 -3.71 10.59 7.57
C ALA A 331 -4.08 10.00 6.19
N PRO A 332 -3.17 9.23 5.55
CA PRO A 332 -3.48 8.57 4.29
C PRO A 332 -4.55 7.49 4.45
N ALA A 333 -5.12 7.07 3.31
CA ALA A 333 -6.01 5.91 3.24
C ALA A 333 -5.39 4.69 3.91
N ASN A 334 -6.19 3.88 4.59
CA ASN A 334 -5.78 2.58 5.07
C ASN A 334 -6.09 1.48 4.03
N THR A 335 -5.33 0.39 4.07
CA THR A 335 -5.61 -0.86 3.34
C THR A 335 -5.01 -2.03 4.09
N THR A 336 -5.46 -3.25 3.78
CA THR A 336 -4.88 -4.48 4.34
C THR A 336 -3.46 -4.70 3.80
N TYR A 337 -2.56 -5.22 4.66
CA TYR A 337 -1.14 -5.39 4.32
C TYR A 337 -0.75 -6.85 4.10
N GLY A 338 -0.29 -7.13 2.88
CA GLY A 338 0.27 -8.42 2.49
C GLY A 338 1.58 -8.77 3.21
N GLU A 339 2.38 -7.77 3.60
CA GLU A 339 3.62 -7.93 4.38
C GLU A 339 3.35 -8.63 5.72
N ASN A 340 2.28 -8.27 6.39
CA ASN A 340 1.88 -8.90 7.64
C ASN A 340 1.42 -10.36 7.43
N THR A 341 0.86 -10.69 6.25
CA THR A 341 0.58 -12.07 5.87
C THR A 341 1.86 -12.89 5.75
N GLY A 342 2.96 -12.29 5.29
CA GLY A 342 4.29 -12.90 5.32
C GLY A 342 4.76 -13.26 6.74
N VAL A 343 4.52 -12.38 7.72
CA VAL A 343 4.82 -12.67 9.14
C VAL A 343 3.97 -13.82 9.66
N LEU A 344 2.68 -13.86 9.33
CA LEU A 344 1.79 -14.98 9.69
C LEU A 344 2.33 -16.31 9.15
N THR A 345 2.75 -16.32 7.89
CA THR A 345 3.31 -17.52 7.23
C THR A 345 4.58 -18.02 7.92
N LEU A 346 5.48 -17.11 8.29
CA LEU A 346 6.77 -17.44 8.90
C LEU A 346 6.64 -17.86 10.37
N SER A 347 5.81 -17.15 11.13
CA SER A 347 5.61 -17.42 12.56
C SER A 347 4.67 -18.59 12.82
N LYS A 348 3.79 -18.91 11.84
CA LYS A 348 2.66 -19.84 11.97
C LYS A 348 1.71 -19.48 13.14
N VAL A 349 1.72 -18.24 13.60
CA VAL A 349 0.83 -17.75 14.66
C VAL A 349 -0.29 -16.94 14.02
N PHE A 350 -1.48 -17.50 13.97
CA PHE A 350 -2.63 -16.95 13.25
C PHE A 350 -3.66 -16.27 14.16
N ASP A 351 -3.36 -16.12 15.45
CA ASP A 351 -4.23 -15.39 16.37
C ASP A 351 -4.24 -13.90 16.07
N PRO A 352 -5.40 -13.30 15.76
CA PRO A 352 -5.51 -11.85 15.55
C PRO A 352 -5.06 -10.99 16.75
N MET A 353 -4.86 -11.59 17.93
CA MET A 353 -4.38 -10.88 19.12
C MET A 353 -2.99 -10.28 18.91
N VAL A 354 -2.08 -10.99 18.22
CA VAL A 354 -0.72 -10.47 17.96
C VAL A 354 -0.74 -9.25 17.06
N VAL A 355 -1.65 -9.23 16.07
CA VAL A 355 -1.84 -8.08 15.18
C VAL A 355 -2.47 -6.90 15.92
N ARG A 356 -3.44 -7.13 16.83
CA ARG A 356 -3.98 -6.06 17.69
C ARG A 356 -2.90 -5.45 18.59
N LEU A 357 -1.98 -6.26 19.09
CA LEU A 357 -0.89 -5.77 19.90
C LEU A 357 0.08 -4.90 19.05
N ALA A 358 0.35 -5.30 17.81
CA ALA A 358 1.09 -4.46 16.86
C ALA A 358 0.40 -3.11 16.62
N ALA A 359 -0.93 -3.11 16.50
CA ALA A 359 -1.71 -1.89 16.36
C ALA A 359 -1.58 -0.96 17.59
N VAL A 360 -1.58 -1.52 18.80
CA VAL A 360 -1.33 -0.75 20.03
C VAL A 360 0.05 -0.15 20.03
N PHE A 361 1.09 -0.88 19.60
CA PHE A 361 2.45 -0.33 19.49
C PHE A 361 2.52 0.82 18.46
N ALA A 362 1.85 0.70 17.31
CA ALA A 362 1.78 1.78 16.34
C ALA A 362 1.13 3.05 16.92
N ILE A 363 0.04 2.89 17.69
CA ILE A 363 -0.60 3.99 18.43
C ILE A 363 0.39 4.62 19.42
N VAL A 364 1.10 3.83 20.21
CA VAL A 364 2.08 4.36 21.18
C VAL A 364 3.17 5.15 20.46
N PHE A 365 3.72 4.64 19.37
CA PHE A 365 4.76 5.33 18.60
C PHE A 365 4.27 6.60 17.90
N SER A 366 2.98 6.71 17.60
CA SER A 366 2.41 7.91 17.01
C SER A 366 2.54 9.16 17.89
N PHE A 367 2.61 8.97 19.22
CA PHE A 367 2.79 10.08 20.18
C PHE A 367 4.24 10.56 20.30
N SER A 368 5.16 10.11 19.43
CA SER A 368 6.55 10.58 19.42
C SER A 368 6.85 11.46 18.19
N PRO A 369 6.74 12.81 18.31
CA PRO A 369 7.18 13.72 17.25
C PRO A 369 8.65 13.55 16.87
N LYS A 370 9.48 13.15 17.83
CA LYS A 370 10.90 12.84 17.59
C LYS A 370 11.07 11.71 16.59
N LEU A 371 10.31 10.62 16.75
CA LEU A 371 10.31 9.49 15.80
C LEU A 371 9.80 9.95 14.43
N ALA A 372 8.72 10.72 14.40
CA ALA A 372 8.17 11.25 13.15
C ALA A 372 9.17 12.15 12.41
N ALA A 373 9.90 13.00 13.13
CA ALA A 373 10.96 13.85 12.56
C ALA A 373 12.10 13.02 11.96
N CYS A 374 12.53 11.94 12.64
CA CYS A 374 13.55 11.02 12.11
C CYS A 374 13.07 10.33 10.81
N ILE A 375 11.79 9.94 10.75
CA ILE A 375 11.21 9.30 9.57
C ILE A 375 11.09 10.31 8.42
N SER A 376 10.59 11.51 8.68
CA SER A 376 10.46 12.57 7.67
C SER A 376 11.82 13.05 7.13
N ALA A 377 12.90 12.79 7.85
CA ALA A 377 14.26 13.09 7.42
C ALA A 377 14.93 11.96 6.61
N ILE A 378 14.21 10.86 6.30
CA ILE A 378 14.76 9.79 5.48
C ILE A 378 15.07 10.35 4.09
N PRO A 379 16.33 10.23 3.62
CA PRO A 379 16.73 10.77 2.31
C PRO A 379 15.96 10.12 1.15
N THR A 380 15.63 10.91 0.14
CA THR A 380 14.86 10.50 -1.04
C THR A 380 15.39 9.21 -1.70
N PRO A 381 16.71 9.00 -1.90
CA PRO A 381 17.18 7.77 -2.54
C PRO A 381 16.96 6.51 -1.69
N VAL A 382 16.93 6.64 -0.35
CA VAL A 382 16.55 5.54 0.54
C VAL A 382 15.08 5.16 0.30
N VAL A 383 14.20 6.19 0.29
CA VAL A 383 12.79 6.04 -0.03
C VAL A 383 12.61 5.36 -1.39
N GLY A 384 13.37 5.79 -2.40
CA GLY A 384 13.34 5.22 -3.75
C GLY A 384 13.69 3.74 -3.78
N GLY A 385 14.81 3.34 -3.19
CA GLY A 385 15.26 1.95 -3.16
C GLY A 385 14.26 1.01 -2.48
N ILE A 386 13.68 1.47 -1.36
CA ILE A 386 12.64 0.71 -0.63
C ILE A 386 11.37 0.60 -1.48
N SER A 387 10.94 1.70 -2.10
CA SER A 387 9.74 1.76 -2.93
C SER A 387 9.84 0.80 -4.12
N LEU A 388 11.00 0.69 -4.78
CA LEU A 388 11.21 -0.26 -5.88
C LEU A 388 10.92 -1.70 -5.44
N VAL A 389 11.42 -2.10 -4.28
CA VAL A 389 11.19 -3.45 -3.77
C VAL A 389 9.71 -3.64 -3.40
N LEU A 390 9.11 -2.66 -2.70
CA LEU A 390 7.71 -2.74 -2.27
C LEU A 390 6.75 -2.81 -3.45
N TYR A 391 6.90 -1.93 -4.45
CA TYR A 391 6.03 -1.91 -5.62
C TYR A 391 6.18 -3.18 -6.46
N GLY A 392 7.42 -3.71 -6.56
CA GLY A 392 7.67 -5.01 -7.15
C GLY A 392 6.98 -6.15 -6.41
N MET A 393 7.00 -6.13 -5.07
CA MET A 393 6.30 -7.13 -4.25
C MET A 393 4.77 -7.05 -4.41
N ILE A 394 4.19 -5.84 -4.47
CA ILE A 394 2.74 -5.67 -4.74
C ILE A 394 2.39 -6.31 -6.09
N SER A 395 3.16 -5.99 -7.15
CA SER A 395 2.94 -6.60 -8.46
C SER A 395 3.05 -8.13 -8.42
N ALA A 396 4.02 -8.67 -7.67
CA ALA A 396 4.20 -10.11 -7.51
C ALA A 396 3.01 -10.79 -6.80
N VAL A 397 2.35 -10.10 -5.85
CA VAL A 397 1.10 -10.58 -5.24
C VAL A 397 -0.01 -10.70 -6.29
N GLY A 398 -0.12 -9.75 -7.22
CA GLY A 398 -1.06 -9.83 -8.33
C GLY A 398 -0.77 -11.02 -9.27
N VAL A 399 0.50 -11.28 -9.60
CA VAL A 399 0.91 -12.46 -10.36
C VAL A 399 0.54 -13.74 -9.62
N ARG A 400 0.85 -13.81 -8.33
CA ARG A 400 0.48 -14.93 -7.47
C ARG A 400 -1.02 -15.19 -7.48
N ASN A 401 -1.84 -14.15 -7.39
CA ASN A 401 -3.30 -14.25 -7.44
C ASN A 401 -3.77 -14.95 -8.74
N VAL A 402 -3.21 -14.55 -9.89
CA VAL A 402 -3.51 -15.17 -11.20
C VAL A 402 -3.11 -16.65 -11.24
N VAL A 403 -1.90 -16.97 -10.76
CA VAL A 403 -1.33 -18.34 -10.81
C VAL A 403 -2.07 -19.28 -9.85
N GLU A 404 -2.30 -18.88 -8.60
CA GLU A 404 -2.98 -19.71 -7.59
C GLU A 404 -4.44 -20.02 -7.99
N ASN A 405 -5.11 -19.07 -8.65
CA ASN A 405 -6.47 -19.26 -9.15
C ASN A 405 -6.52 -19.94 -10.54
N LYS A 406 -5.37 -20.37 -11.08
CA LYS A 406 -5.24 -21.14 -12.34
C LYS A 406 -5.98 -20.48 -13.50
N ILE A 407 -5.80 -19.16 -13.67
CA ILE A 407 -6.43 -18.41 -14.76
C ILE A 407 -5.87 -18.88 -16.09
N ASP A 408 -6.78 -19.33 -16.99
CA ASP A 408 -6.41 -19.83 -18.30
C ASP A 408 -6.28 -18.67 -19.31
N PHE A 409 -5.03 -18.30 -19.63
CA PHE A 409 -4.71 -17.31 -20.65
C PHE A 409 -4.74 -17.88 -22.09
N GLY A 410 -5.03 -19.17 -22.29
CA GLY A 410 -5.39 -19.71 -23.60
C GLY A 410 -6.74 -19.18 -24.10
N LYS A 411 -7.57 -18.64 -23.22
CA LYS A 411 -8.87 -18.07 -23.57
C LYS A 411 -8.76 -16.60 -23.97
N ALA A 412 -9.15 -16.27 -25.19
CA ALA A 412 -9.09 -14.91 -25.73
C ALA A 412 -9.77 -13.87 -24.80
N ARG A 413 -10.90 -14.25 -24.17
CA ARG A 413 -11.59 -13.39 -23.19
C ARG A 413 -10.68 -12.96 -22.05
N ASN A 414 -9.97 -13.90 -21.44
CA ASN A 414 -9.10 -13.62 -20.29
C ASN A 414 -7.90 -12.78 -20.71
N VAL A 415 -7.31 -13.10 -21.87
CA VAL A 415 -6.21 -12.29 -22.44
C VAL A 415 -6.64 -10.84 -22.66
N ILE A 416 -7.81 -10.62 -23.27
CA ILE A 416 -8.32 -9.27 -23.56
C ILE A 416 -8.56 -8.48 -22.26
N ILE A 417 -9.21 -9.09 -21.26
CA ILE A 417 -9.48 -8.40 -19.99
C ILE A 417 -8.16 -7.98 -19.32
N ALA A 418 -7.21 -8.91 -19.18
CA ALA A 418 -5.94 -8.61 -18.55
C ALA A 418 -5.12 -7.57 -19.35
N ALA A 419 -5.06 -7.72 -20.67
CA ALA A 419 -4.33 -6.80 -21.54
C ALA A 419 -4.88 -5.37 -21.43
N ILE A 420 -6.19 -5.20 -21.51
CA ILE A 420 -6.81 -3.87 -21.42
C ILE A 420 -6.62 -3.24 -20.04
N ILE A 421 -6.77 -4.02 -18.94
CA ILE A 421 -6.49 -3.51 -17.59
C ILE A 421 -5.05 -2.99 -17.51
N LEU A 422 -4.06 -3.81 -17.89
CA LEU A 422 -2.65 -3.46 -17.78
C LEU A 422 -2.28 -2.28 -18.68
N VAL A 423 -2.70 -2.31 -19.95
CA VAL A 423 -2.34 -1.28 -20.93
C VAL A 423 -2.97 0.06 -20.58
N LEU A 424 -4.25 0.09 -20.17
CA LEU A 424 -4.88 1.35 -19.75
C LEU A 424 -4.27 1.87 -18.46
N SER A 425 -4.06 1.01 -17.46
CA SER A 425 -3.50 1.44 -16.18
C SER A 425 -2.09 2.02 -16.34
N ILE A 426 -1.21 1.30 -16.99
CA ILE A 426 0.20 1.66 -17.16
C ILE A 426 0.34 2.75 -18.23
N GLY A 427 -0.32 2.59 -19.39
CA GLY A 427 -0.21 3.53 -20.49
C GLY A 427 -0.68 4.94 -20.14
N ILE A 428 -1.80 5.05 -19.39
CA ILE A 428 -2.26 6.37 -18.91
C ILE A 428 -1.29 6.93 -17.88
N ALA A 429 -0.84 6.12 -16.90
CA ALA A 429 0.08 6.57 -15.85
C ALA A 429 1.41 7.11 -16.40
N TYR A 430 1.90 6.54 -17.52
CA TYR A 430 3.14 6.97 -18.17
C TYR A 430 2.92 7.86 -19.41
N SER A 431 1.68 8.26 -19.70
CA SER A 431 1.40 9.29 -20.70
C SER A 431 1.94 10.66 -20.23
N ALA A 432 2.11 11.59 -21.15
CA ALA A 432 2.63 12.93 -20.82
C ALA A 432 1.82 13.66 -19.74
N ALA A 433 0.51 13.41 -19.67
CA ALA A 433 -0.38 14.01 -18.67
C ALA A 433 -0.47 13.17 -17.36
N GLY A 434 0.00 11.91 -17.35
CA GLY A 434 -0.08 11.01 -16.20
C GLY A 434 -1.50 10.57 -15.83
N ALA A 435 -2.52 11.11 -16.46
CA ALA A 435 -3.94 10.87 -16.22
C ALA A 435 -4.77 11.25 -17.45
N ILE A 436 -6.02 10.82 -17.52
CA ILE A 436 -7.02 11.40 -18.44
C ILE A 436 -7.55 12.67 -17.79
N VAL A 437 -7.15 13.81 -18.32
CA VAL A 437 -7.51 15.14 -17.79
C VAL A 437 -8.74 15.67 -18.52
N ILE A 438 -9.81 15.93 -17.78
CA ILE A 438 -11.09 16.45 -18.30
C ILE A 438 -11.34 17.81 -17.63
N PRO A 439 -11.04 18.94 -18.28
CA PRO A 439 -11.38 20.26 -17.77
C PRO A 439 -12.90 20.48 -17.93
N ILE A 440 -13.60 20.69 -16.82
CA ILE A 440 -15.04 20.99 -16.82
C ILE A 440 -15.25 22.49 -16.92
N ASN A 441 -14.49 23.26 -16.14
CA ASN A 441 -14.46 24.72 -16.16
C ASN A 441 -13.15 25.23 -15.58
N ALA A 442 -12.99 26.57 -15.43
CA ALA A 442 -11.77 27.19 -14.92
C ALA A 442 -11.37 26.74 -13.49
N SER A 443 -12.32 26.24 -12.71
CA SER A 443 -12.11 25.84 -11.31
C SER A 443 -12.18 24.34 -11.07
N ILE A 444 -12.65 23.55 -12.04
CA ILE A 444 -12.89 22.11 -11.89
C ILE A 444 -12.18 21.36 -12.99
N THR A 445 -11.20 20.55 -12.61
CA THR A 445 -10.48 19.65 -13.51
C THR A 445 -10.51 18.23 -12.95
N ILE A 446 -11.04 17.27 -13.71
CA ILE A 446 -11.08 15.87 -13.31
C ILE A 446 -9.85 15.17 -13.89
N SER A 447 -9.04 14.53 -13.03
CA SER A 447 -7.88 13.76 -13.43
C SER A 447 -8.10 12.28 -13.12
N LEU A 448 -8.49 11.50 -14.12
CA LEU A 448 -8.70 10.06 -13.95
C LEU A 448 -7.37 9.31 -14.09
N SER A 449 -6.89 8.74 -12.99
CA SER A 449 -5.67 7.94 -13.00
C SER A 449 -5.82 6.67 -13.83
N GLY A 450 -4.70 6.18 -14.36
CA GLY A 450 -4.68 4.92 -15.12
C GLY A 450 -5.27 3.75 -14.34
N LEU A 451 -5.00 3.67 -13.03
CA LEU A 451 -5.56 2.63 -12.15
C LEU A 451 -7.09 2.71 -12.06
N ALA A 452 -7.65 3.90 -11.93
CA ALA A 452 -9.11 4.08 -11.89
C ALA A 452 -9.75 3.65 -13.20
N VAL A 453 -9.20 4.10 -14.34
CA VAL A 453 -9.71 3.77 -15.68
C VAL A 453 -9.55 2.28 -15.98
N GLY A 454 -8.37 1.71 -15.77
CA GLY A 454 -8.10 0.30 -16.02
C GLY A 454 -8.96 -0.63 -15.17
N SER A 455 -9.17 -0.29 -13.89
CA SER A 455 -10.04 -1.05 -12.99
C SER A 455 -11.50 -1.01 -13.44
N LEU A 456 -12.02 0.17 -13.74
CA LEU A 456 -13.40 0.34 -14.20
C LEU A 456 -13.66 -0.42 -15.50
N VAL A 457 -12.79 -0.24 -16.50
CA VAL A 457 -12.93 -0.91 -17.80
C VAL A 457 -12.80 -2.41 -17.66
N GLY A 458 -11.87 -2.91 -16.84
CA GLY A 458 -11.70 -4.33 -16.56
C GLY A 458 -12.94 -4.97 -15.95
N ILE A 459 -13.56 -4.32 -14.96
CA ILE A 459 -14.81 -4.75 -14.33
C ILE A 459 -15.96 -4.78 -15.37
N ILE A 460 -16.09 -3.74 -16.20
CA ILE A 460 -17.10 -3.66 -17.26
C ILE A 460 -16.89 -4.77 -18.30
N LEU A 461 -15.67 -4.95 -18.80
CA LEU A 461 -15.37 -6.02 -19.76
C LEU A 461 -15.67 -7.39 -19.18
N ASN A 462 -15.32 -7.64 -17.93
CA ASN A 462 -15.67 -8.89 -17.27
C ASN A 462 -17.19 -9.09 -17.14
N ALA A 463 -17.96 -8.01 -16.96
CA ALA A 463 -19.42 -8.09 -16.88
C ALA A 463 -20.06 -8.40 -18.24
N VAL A 464 -19.57 -7.77 -19.31
CA VAL A 464 -20.18 -7.80 -20.66
C VAL A 464 -19.72 -9.00 -21.49
N LEU A 465 -18.42 -9.36 -21.45
CA LEU A 465 -17.87 -10.42 -22.28
C LEU A 465 -18.42 -11.81 -21.88
N PRO A 466 -18.84 -12.64 -22.87
CA PRO A 466 -19.30 -14.00 -22.63
C PRO A 466 -18.16 -14.94 -22.25
N GLY A 467 -18.49 -16.18 -21.84
CA GLY A 467 -17.49 -17.21 -21.56
C GLY A 467 -16.83 -17.10 -20.18
N LYS A 468 -17.59 -16.69 -19.15
CA LYS A 468 -17.13 -16.70 -17.75
C LYS A 468 -16.83 -18.13 -17.32
N ASP A 469 -15.61 -18.38 -16.87
CA ASP A 469 -15.11 -19.72 -16.55
C ASP A 469 -14.68 -19.89 -15.08
N TYR A 470 -14.54 -18.78 -14.34
CA TYR A 470 -14.21 -18.85 -12.93
C TYR A 470 -15.45 -19.21 -12.11
N VAL A 471 -15.35 -20.33 -11.38
CA VAL A 471 -16.39 -20.84 -10.47
C VAL A 471 -15.92 -20.59 -9.04
N PHE A 472 -16.69 -19.84 -8.29
CA PHE A 472 -16.43 -19.67 -6.86
C PHE A 472 -16.73 -20.98 -6.12
N GLU A 473 -15.93 -21.29 -5.10
CA GLU A 473 -16.00 -22.59 -4.39
C GLU A 473 -17.41 -23.00 -3.87
N GLU A 474 -18.27 -22.02 -3.60
CA GLU A 474 -19.67 -22.32 -3.21
C GLU A 474 -20.55 -22.73 -4.38
N ASP A 475 -20.35 -22.17 -5.57
CA ASP A 475 -21.07 -22.56 -6.78
C ASP A 475 -20.64 -23.98 -7.24
N ALA A 476 -19.42 -24.41 -6.87
CA ALA A 476 -18.91 -25.75 -7.19
C ALA A 476 -19.57 -26.85 -6.35
N LYS A 477 -20.08 -26.55 -5.16
CA LYS A 477 -20.81 -27.53 -4.31
C LYS A 477 -22.26 -27.74 -4.74
N ASP A 478 -22.83 -26.72 -5.39
CA ASP A 478 -24.23 -26.76 -5.90
C ASP A 478 -24.29 -27.20 -7.35
N ALA A 479 -23.16 -27.38 -8.04
CA ALA A 479 -23.13 -27.88 -9.39
C ALA A 479 -23.51 -29.38 -9.40
N PRO A 480 -24.55 -29.81 -10.17
CA PRO A 480 -24.90 -31.21 -10.30
C PRO A 480 -23.69 -32.00 -10.79
N ALA A 481 -23.32 -33.06 -10.09
CA ALA A 481 -22.20 -33.94 -10.44
C ALA A 481 -22.29 -34.26 -11.95
N LYS A 482 -21.26 -33.88 -12.71
CA LYS A 482 -21.15 -34.28 -14.13
C LYS A 482 -21.25 -35.80 -14.16
N LYS A 483 -22.35 -36.29 -14.70
CA LYS A 483 -22.48 -37.71 -15.03
C LYS A 483 -21.38 -38.04 -16.01
N ASP A 484 -20.38 -38.77 -15.56
CA ASP A 484 -19.36 -39.38 -16.41
C ASP A 484 -20.13 -40.24 -17.46
N GLY A 485 -20.26 -39.71 -18.65
CA GLY A 485 -20.78 -40.42 -19.77
C GLY A 485 -19.82 -41.55 -20.09
N LYS A 486 -20.11 -42.76 -19.64
CA LYS A 486 -19.53 -43.97 -20.16
C LYS A 486 -19.76 -43.98 -21.68
N LYS A 487 -18.73 -43.66 -22.44
CA LYS A 487 -18.68 -44.08 -23.85
C LYS A 487 -18.43 -45.58 -23.86
N LYS A 488 -19.42 -46.31 -24.35
CA LYS A 488 -19.22 -47.64 -24.89
C LYS A 488 -18.46 -47.57 -26.20
#